data_6c3aed50586dd8608dc8a218e896129c
#
_entry.id   6c3aed50586dd8608dc8a218e896129c
#
_cell.length_a   1.000
_cell.length_b   1.000
_cell.length_c   1.000
_cell.angle_alpha   90.00
_cell.angle_beta   90.00
_cell.angle_gamma   90.00
#
_symmetry.space_group_name_H-M   'P 1'
#
loop_
_entity.id
_entity.type
_entity.pdbx_description
1 polymer ?
#
loop_
_entity_poly.entity_id
_entity_poly.type
_entity_poly.pdbx_seq_one_letter_code
_entity_poly.pdbx_strand_id
1 'polypeptide(L)'
;LVGSEMCIRDRRIITHEHFYLQEEFSLMGIHLNTRNSKEPHDYSGHISCTCHSLDEVQNKKHFYDYLFLSPIYNCITKSGVTSGFTAEELRQAGKSKVIDSRVMALGGITPDNILEIKDYGFGGAVVMGDLWNKFNACTDRDYLEVIRHFKKLKKMAD
;
A
#
# COMPACT_ATOMS: atom_id res chain seq x y z
N LEU A 1 -23.75 0.95 20.80
CA LEU A 1 -23.65 1.51 19.43
C LEU A 1 -22.25 2.01 19.08
N VAL A 2 -21.44 2.46 20.08
CA VAL A 2 -20.06 2.90 19.84
C VAL A 2 -19.13 1.73 19.47
N GLY A 3 -19.40 0.53 19.93
CA GLY A 3 -18.60 -0.66 19.66
C GLY A 3 -18.66 -1.17 18.20
N SER A 4 -19.78 -0.97 17.50
CA SER A 4 -19.94 -1.51 16.13
C SER A 4 -19.16 -0.72 15.07
N GLU A 5 -19.05 0.61 15.22
CA GLU A 5 -18.27 1.44 14.28
C GLU A 5 -16.75 1.32 14.50
N MET A 6 -16.29 1.14 15.73
CA MET A 6 -14.89 0.81 16.02
C MET A 6 -14.52 -0.54 15.39
N CYS A 7 -15.30 -1.58 15.61
CA CYS A 7 -15.04 -2.90 15.01
C CYS A 7 -15.00 -2.91 13.47
N ILE A 8 -15.73 -2.02 12.80
CA ILE A 8 -15.68 -1.89 11.33
C ILE A 8 -14.39 -1.18 10.88
N ARG A 9 -13.88 -0.23 11.66
CA ARG A 9 -12.64 0.49 11.37
C ARG A 9 -11.41 -0.38 11.61
N ASP A 10 -11.39 -1.12 12.70
CA ASP A 10 -10.27 -1.99 13.08
C ASP A 10 -10.00 -3.07 12.04
N ARG A 11 -11.03 -3.61 11.41
CA ARG A 11 -10.94 -4.56 10.28
C ARG A 11 -10.37 -3.98 8.98
N ARG A 12 -9.99 -2.70 8.94
CA ARG A 12 -9.34 -2.03 7.81
C ARG A 12 -7.92 -1.58 8.12
N ILE A 13 -7.45 -1.85 9.33
CA ILE A 13 -6.11 -1.49 9.78
C ILE A 13 -5.21 -2.72 9.67
N ILE A 14 -4.03 -2.51 9.10
CA ILE A 14 -2.96 -3.50 8.97
C ILE A 14 -1.72 -2.93 9.63
N THR A 15 -1.07 -3.70 10.50
CA THR A 15 0.17 -3.28 11.15
C THR A 15 1.39 -3.67 10.33
N HIS A 16 2.37 -2.76 10.22
CA HIS A 16 3.65 -3.00 9.55
C HIS A 16 4.78 -3.31 10.55
N GLU A 17 4.56 -3.01 11.79
CA GLU A 17 5.43 -3.27 12.95
C GLU A 17 4.52 -3.58 14.15
N HIS A 18 5.10 -4.05 15.27
CA HIS A 18 4.32 -4.36 16.47
C HIS A 18 3.13 -5.30 16.19
N PHE A 19 3.41 -6.43 15.55
CA PHE A 19 2.39 -7.39 15.09
C PHE A 19 1.46 -7.88 16.20
N TYR A 20 1.89 -7.82 17.47
CA TYR A 20 1.04 -8.13 18.63
C TYR A 20 -0.20 -7.23 18.73
N LEU A 21 -0.17 -6.01 18.16
CA LEU A 21 -1.32 -5.12 18.13
C LEU A 21 -2.47 -5.67 17.27
N GLN A 22 -2.16 -6.52 16.31
CA GLN A 22 -3.19 -7.14 15.47
C GLN A 22 -4.11 -8.02 16.34
N GLU A 23 -3.56 -8.83 17.23
CA GLU A 23 -4.34 -9.67 18.14
C GLU A 23 -5.02 -8.83 19.22
N GLU A 24 -4.29 -7.93 19.87
CA GLU A 24 -4.78 -7.08 20.97
C GLU A 24 -6.00 -6.24 20.56
N PHE A 25 -5.99 -5.68 19.34
CA PHE A 25 -7.05 -4.79 18.84
C PHE A 25 -7.92 -5.43 17.74
N SER A 26 -7.80 -6.72 17.47
CA SER A 26 -8.54 -7.43 16.42
C SER A 26 -8.46 -6.73 15.06
N LEU A 27 -7.26 -6.27 14.68
CA LEU A 27 -7.01 -5.58 13.43
C LEU A 27 -7.11 -6.54 12.26
N MET A 28 -7.22 -6.01 11.02
CA MET A 28 -7.38 -6.82 9.81
C MET A 28 -6.22 -7.81 9.61
N GLY A 29 -4.98 -7.39 9.84
CA GLY A 29 -3.83 -8.25 9.59
C GLY A 29 -2.48 -7.57 9.77
N ILE A 30 -1.46 -8.20 9.23
CA ILE A 30 -0.07 -7.75 9.28
C ILE A 30 0.50 -7.54 7.88
N HIS A 31 1.50 -6.65 7.78
CA HIS A 31 2.24 -6.42 6.55
C HIS A 31 3.73 -6.66 6.76
N LEU A 32 4.29 -7.62 6.02
CA LEU A 32 5.71 -7.94 6.05
C LEU A 32 6.50 -7.01 5.12
N ASN A 33 7.66 -6.61 5.59
CA ASN A 33 8.58 -5.75 4.85
C ASN A 33 10.04 -6.16 5.11
N THR A 34 11.00 -5.48 4.52
CA THR A 34 12.42 -5.82 4.65
C THR A 34 12.92 -5.84 6.11
N ARG A 35 12.35 -5.00 6.99
CA ARG A 35 12.72 -4.96 8.41
C ARG A 35 12.04 -6.05 9.23
N ASN A 36 10.79 -6.37 8.89
CA ASN A 36 9.94 -7.36 9.55
C ASN A 36 9.49 -8.38 8.50
N SER A 37 10.39 -9.29 8.14
CA SER A 37 10.20 -10.23 7.03
C SER A 37 9.60 -11.58 7.46
N LYS A 38 9.42 -11.81 8.75
CA LYS A 38 8.88 -13.06 9.30
C LYS A 38 7.56 -12.81 10.00
N GLU A 39 6.61 -13.67 9.72
CA GLU A 39 5.34 -13.71 10.43
C GLU A 39 5.52 -14.22 11.87
N PRO A 40 4.66 -13.81 12.82
CA PRO A 40 4.61 -14.42 14.14
C PRO A 40 4.33 -15.92 14.07
N HIS A 41 4.84 -16.65 15.05
CA HIS A 41 4.56 -18.10 15.16
C HIS A 41 3.05 -18.34 15.27
N ASP A 42 2.55 -19.36 14.54
CA ASP A 42 1.12 -19.74 14.49
C ASP A 42 0.17 -18.63 14.01
N TYR A 43 0.66 -17.61 13.30
CA TYR A 43 -0.20 -16.58 12.72
C TYR A 43 -1.04 -17.13 11.56
N SER A 44 -2.36 -16.99 11.65
CA SER A 44 -3.32 -17.47 10.64
C SER A 44 -4.24 -16.37 10.10
N GLY A 45 -3.91 -15.10 10.39
CA GLY A 45 -4.68 -13.94 9.95
C GLY A 45 -4.31 -13.48 8.54
N HIS A 46 -4.88 -12.35 8.14
CA HIS A 46 -4.59 -11.71 6.85
C HIS A 46 -3.13 -11.22 6.80
N ILE A 47 -2.44 -11.58 5.73
CA ILE A 47 -1.02 -11.30 5.57
C ILE A 47 -0.71 -10.70 4.20
N SER A 48 0.07 -9.63 4.19
CA SER A 48 0.56 -9.00 2.97
C SER A 48 2.05 -8.73 3.04
N CYS A 49 2.72 -8.53 1.92
CA CYS A 49 4.13 -8.17 1.95
C CYS A 49 4.54 -7.20 0.83
N THR A 50 5.66 -6.51 1.03
CA THR A 50 6.29 -5.68 0.01
C THR A 50 7.26 -6.50 -0.85
N CYS A 51 7.18 -6.32 -2.17
CA CYS A 51 8.09 -6.83 -3.18
C CYS A 51 8.83 -5.69 -3.87
N HIS A 52 10.06 -5.95 -4.30
CA HIS A 52 10.91 -4.97 -4.97
C HIS A 52 11.27 -5.36 -6.41
N SER A 53 10.79 -6.52 -6.88
CA SER A 53 10.92 -6.98 -8.27
C SER A 53 9.69 -7.73 -8.73
N LEU A 54 9.52 -7.86 -10.04
CA LEU A 54 8.44 -8.66 -10.64
C LEU A 54 8.61 -10.15 -10.34
N ASP A 55 9.84 -10.63 -10.26
CA ASP A 55 10.15 -12.02 -9.88
C ASP A 55 9.70 -12.31 -8.44
N GLU A 56 9.93 -11.37 -7.51
CA GLU A 56 9.41 -11.51 -6.15
C GLU A 56 7.89 -11.58 -6.12
N VAL A 57 7.20 -10.75 -6.92
CA VAL A 57 5.73 -10.78 -7.02
C VAL A 57 5.28 -12.16 -7.51
N GLN A 58 5.88 -12.68 -8.57
CA GLN A 58 5.52 -13.97 -9.15
C GLN A 58 5.72 -15.11 -8.16
N ASN A 59 6.82 -15.11 -7.43
CA ASN A 59 7.17 -16.17 -6.47
C ASN A 59 6.33 -16.10 -5.19
N LYS A 60 5.95 -14.91 -4.73
CA LYS A 60 5.27 -14.71 -3.44
C LYS A 60 3.75 -14.66 -3.54
N LYS A 61 3.19 -14.38 -4.71
CA LYS A 61 1.76 -14.11 -4.92
C LYS A 61 0.80 -15.18 -4.39
N HIS A 62 1.25 -16.43 -4.31
CA HIS A 62 0.43 -17.54 -3.85
C HIS A 62 0.39 -17.70 -2.32
N PHE A 63 1.28 -17.01 -1.61
CA PHE A 63 1.45 -17.15 -0.16
C PHE A 63 0.83 -15.97 0.64
N TYR A 64 0.43 -14.90 -0.04
CA TYR A 64 -0.04 -13.68 0.59
C TYR A 64 -1.40 -13.25 0.02
N ASP A 65 -2.22 -12.59 0.83
CA ASP A 65 -3.53 -12.10 0.41
C ASP A 65 -3.41 -11.01 -0.66
N TYR A 66 -2.43 -10.11 -0.48
CA TYR A 66 -2.00 -9.16 -1.50
C TYR A 66 -0.53 -8.76 -1.32
N LEU A 67 0.02 -8.15 -2.36
CA LEU A 67 1.41 -7.69 -2.39
C LEU A 67 1.47 -6.20 -2.70
N PHE A 68 2.49 -5.52 -2.15
CA PHE A 68 2.92 -4.21 -2.65
C PHE A 68 4.10 -4.40 -3.60
N LEU A 69 4.08 -3.76 -4.75
CA LEU A 69 5.25 -3.61 -5.62
C LEU A 69 5.79 -2.18 -5.48
N SER A 70 7.05 -2.03 -5.10
CA SER A 70 7.65 -0.74 -4.74
C SER A 70 9.14 -0.67 -5.07
N PRO A 71 9.63 0.50 -5.50
CA PRO A 71 8.88 1.73 -5.81
C PRO A 71 8.45 1.78 -7.28
N ILE A 72 7.19 2.13 -7.56
CA ILE A 72 6.69 2.25 -8.94
C ILE A 72 7.17 3.54 -9.60
N TYR A 73 7.16 4.65 -8.86
CA TYR A 73 7.73 5.93 -9.28
C TYR A 73 8.80 6.39 -8.29
N ASN A 74 9.55 7.41 -8.65
CA ASN A 74 10.55 8.00 -7.77
C ASN A 74 9.93 8.42 -6.43
N CYS A 75 10.62 8.09 -5.34
CA CYS A 75 10.09 8.32 -4.00
C CYS A 75 10.01 9.81 -3.67
N ILE A 76 8.84 10.27 -3.19
CA ILE A 76 8.62 11.67 -2.79
C ILE A 76 9.28 11.99 -1.44
N THR A 77 9.35 11.00 -0.54
CA THR A 77 9.79 11.21 0.86
C THR A 77 11.24 10.82 1.13
N LYS A 78 11.86 10.08 0.21
CA LYS A 78 13.25 9.61 0.35
C LYS A 78 14.04 10.01 -0.87
N SER A 79 15.02 10.91 -0.71
CA SER A 79 15.95 11.25 -1.78
C SER A 79 16.78 10.03 -2.19
N GLY A 80 17.02 9.86 -3.49
CA GLY A 80 17.84 8.78 -4.03
C GLY A 80 17.13 7.43 -4.22
N VAL A 81 15.86 7.29 -3.85
CA VAL A 81 15.06 6.10 -4.16
C VAL A 81 14.31 6.35 -5.48
N THR A 82 14.84 5.75 -6.55
CA THR A 82 14.26 5.84 -7.89
C THR A 82 13.46 4.59 -8.22
N SER A 83 12.52 4.72 -9.16
CA SER A 83 11.83 3.57 -9.75
C SER A 83 12.84 2.62 -10.41
N GLY A 84 12.69 1.33 -10.17
CA GLY A 84 13.41 0.28 -10.88
C GLY A 84 12.66 -0.28 -12.08
N PHE A 85 11.48 0.28 -12.41
CA PHE A 85 10.58 -0.25 -13.44
C PHE A 85 10.35 0.77 -14.55
N THR A 86 10.37 0.32 -15.79
CA THR A 86 9.90 1.09 -16.93
C THR A 86 8.39 0.91 -17.12
N ALA A 87 7.74 1.87 -17.76
CA ALA A 87 6.33 1.78 -18.10
C ALA A 87 6.00 0.56 -18.97
N GLU A 88 6.92 0.18 -19.86
CA GLU A 88 6.74 -0.99 -20.73
C GLU A 88 6.81 -2.31 -19.94
N GLU A 89 7.77 -2.44 -19.01
CA GLU A 89 7.84 -3.61 -18.12
C GLU A 89 6.57 -3.77 -17.28
N LEU A 90 6.03 -2.67 -16.73
CA LEU A 90 4.79 -2.70 -15.97
C LEU A 90 3.58 -3.11 -16.83
N ARG A 91 3.47 -2.58 -18.07
CA ARG A 91 2.41 -2.99 -19.00
C ARG A 91 2.51 -4.48 -19.36
N GLN A 92 3.71 -4.96 -19.63
CA GLN A 92 3.94 -6.35 -19.95
C GLN A 92 3.63 -7.27 -18.77
N ALA A 93 4.01 -6.87 -17.54
CA ALA A 93 3.68 -7.59 -16.32
C ALA A 93 2.16 -7.66 -16.06
N GLY A 94 1.42 -6.60 -16.41
CA GLY A 94 -0.04 -6.60 -16.37
C GLY A 94 -0.66 -7.56 -17.39
N LYS A 95 -0.15 -7.55 -18.64
CA LYS A 95 -0.62 -8.48 -19.70
C LYS A 95 -0.35 -9.93 -19.35
N SER A 96 0.80 -10.23 -18.76
CA SER A 96 1.18 -11.59 -18.33
C SER A 96 0.57 -12.01 -16.99
N LYS A 97 -0.25 -11.14 -16.36
CA LYS A 97 -0.89 -11.39 -15.05
C LYS A 97 0.08 -11.58 -13.88
N VAL A 98 1.32 -11.13 -14.01
CA VAL A 98 2.21 -10.94 -12.85
C VAL A 98 1.66 -9.83 -11.97
N ILE A 99 1.28 -8.69 -12.56
CA ILE A 99 0.48 -7.66 -11.92
C ILE A 99 -1.00 -7.97 -12.17
N ASP A 100 -1.80 -8.02 -11.09
CA ASP A 100 -3.25 -8.20 -11.13
C ASP A 100 -3.93 -7.52 -9.93
N SER A 101 -5.21 -7.82 -9.69
CA SER A 101 -6.01 -7.23 -8.61
C SER A 101 -5.47 -7.47 -7.19
N ARG A 102 -4.49 -8.36 -7.00
CA ARG A 102 -3.83 -8.62 -5.71
C ARG A 102 -2.49 -7.90 -5.57
N VAL A 103 -2.05 -7.15 -6.56
CA VAL A 103 -0.80 -6.39 -6.52
C VAL A 103 -1.12 -4.91 -6.46
N MET A 104 -0.67 -4.23 -5.41
CA MET A 104 -0.88 -2.81 -5.16
C MET A 104 0.39 -2.03 -5.52
N ALA A 105 0.23 -0.93 -6.22
CA ALA A 105 1.33 -0.03 -6.54
C ALA A 105 1.71 0.82 -5.34
N LEU A 106 2.99 0.86 -4.97
CA LEU A 106 3.52 1.71 -3.90
C LEU A 106 4.73 2.51 -4.39
N GLY A 107 4.82 3.76 -3.96
CA GLY A 107 5.98 4.64 -4.19
C GLY A 107 5.76 5.69 -5.27
N GLY A 108 5.89 6.96 -4.88
CA GLY A 108 5.81 8.12 -5.75
C GLY A 108 4.44 8.40 -6.37
N ILE A 109 3.37 7.82 -5.83
CA ILE A 109 2.02 7.98 -6.38
C ILE A 109 1.44 9.33 -5.99
N THR A 110 0.91 10.04 -7.00
CA THR A 110 0.32 11.38 -6.93
C THR A 110 -0.95 11.42 -7.79
N PRO A 111 -1.75 12.51 -7.73
CA PRO A 111 -2.87 12.70 -8.65
C PRO A 111 -2.47 12.66 -10.14
N ASP A 112 -1.24 13.01 -10.48
CA ASP A 112 -0.79 13.13 -11.87
C ASP A 112 -0.49 11.77 -12.53
N ASN A 113 -0.21 10.73 -11.71
CA ASN A 113 0.16 9.41 -12.22
C ASN A 113 -0.75 8.27 -11.75
N ILE A 114 -1.69 8.53 -10.85
CA ILE A 114 -2.56 7.48 -10.26
C ILE A 114 -3.42 6.76 -11.32
N LEU A 115 -3.79 7.44 -12.41
CA LEU A 115 -4.57 6.85 -13.50
C LEU A 115 -3.79 5.77 -14.25
N GLU A 116 -2.47 5.95 -14.43
CA GLU A 116 -1.62 4.97 -15.10
C GLU A 116 -1.56 3.62 -14.35
N ILE A 117 -1.73 3.63 -13.03
CA ILE A 117 -1.75 2.44 -12.19
C ILE A 117 -2.84 1.46 -12.64
N LYS A 118 -4.00 2.00 -13.03
CA LYS A 118 -5.13 1.21 -13.55
C LYS A 118 -4.78 0.57 -14.90
N ASP A 119 -4.10 1.32 -15.77
CA ASP A 119 -3.68 0.85 -17.10
C ASP A 119 -2.64 -0.28 -17.01
N TYR A 120 -1.81 -0.29 -15.98
CA TYR A 120 -0.86 -1.37 -15.71
C TYR A 120 -1.51 -2.63 -15.11
N GLY A 121 -2.78 -2.56 -14.70
CA GLY A 121 -3.54 -3.69 -14.16
C GLY A 121 -3.35 -3.94 -12.66
N PHE A 122 -2.83 -2.96 -11.90
CA PHE A 122 -2.77 -3.04 -10.45
C PHE A 122 -4.17 -3.07 -9.82
N GLY A 123 -4.30 -3.77 -8.69
CA GLY A 123 -5.53 -3.81 -7.90
C GLY A 123 -5.82 -2.52 -7.13
N GLY A 124 -4.82 -1.65 -6.98
CA GLY A 124 -4.95 -0.37 -6.28
C GLY A 124 -3.63 0.36 -6.11
N ALA A 125 -3.70 1.51 -5.46
CA ALA A 125 -2.57 2.40 -5.21
C ALA A 125 -2.41 2.68 -3.71
N VAL A 126 -1.17 2.65 -3.22
CA VAL A 126 -0.80 2.98 -1.85
C VAL A 126 -0.14 4.37 -1.84
N VAL A 127 -0.82 5.34 -1.29
CA VAL A 127 -0.37 6.73 -1.23
C VAL A 127 0.10 7.06 0.18
N MET A 128 1.33 7.53 0.31
CA MET A 128 1.93 7.91 1.60
C MET A 128 2.45 9.35 1.56
N GLY A 129 3.53 9.62 0.84
CA GLY A 129 4.20 10.91 0.85
C GLY A 129 3.34 12.04 0.32
N ASP A 130 2.65 11.85 -0.79
CA ASP A 130 1.77 12.88 -1.37
C ASP A 130 0.61 13.27 -0.45
N LEU A 131 0.13 12.34 0.39
CA LEU A 131 -0.92 12.60 1.35
C LEU A 131 -0.38 13.28 2.62
N TRP A 132 0.63 12.68 3.25
CA TRP A 132 1.09 13.11 4.57
C TRP A 132 1.98 14.36 4.54
N ASN A 133 2.64 14.68 3.43
CA ASN A 133 3.38 15.93 3.27
C ASN A 133 2.48 17.18 3.28
N LYS A 134 1.16 17.00 3.17
CA LYS A 134 0.16 18.07 3.29
C LYS A 134 -0.31 18.33 4.73
N PHE A 135 0.24 17.59 5.69
CA PHE A 135 -0.15 17.69 7.09
C PHE A 135 1.06 17.91 7.98
N ASN A 136 1.04 18.99 8.74
CA ASN A 136 2.04 19.26 9.77
C ASN A 136 1.36 19.35 11.13
N ALA A 137 1.48 18.29 11.91
CA ALA A 137 0.88 18.19 13.25
C ALA A 137 1.40 19.24 14.25
N CYS A 138 2.56 19.85 13.98
CA CYS A 138 3.18 20.83 14.87
C CYS A 138 2.71 22.27 14.59
N THR A 139 2.46 22.60 13.32
CA THR A 139 2.17 23.98 12.90
C THR A 139 0.72 24.20 12.49
N ASP A 140 0.07 23.17 12.03
CA ASP A 140 -1.29 23.23 11.54
C ASP A 140 -2.08 22.01 11.98
N ARG A 141 -3.22 22.26 12.62
CA ARG A 141 -4.18 21.20 12.99
C ARG A 141 -5.26 21.01 11.93
N ASP A 142 -5.11 21.63 10.75
CA ASP A 142 -6.08 21.51 9.68
C ASP A 142 -5.93 20.19 8.90
N TYR A 143 -6.47 19.13 9.48
CA TYR A 143 -6.63 17.83 8.81
C TYR A 143 -7.61 17.89 7.62
N LEU A 144 -8.34 18.99 7.42
CA LEU A 144 -9.33 19.11 6.34
C LEU A 144 -8.67 19.13 4.95
N GLU A 145 -7.46 19.66 4.86
CA GLU A 145 -6.71 19.61 3.61
C GLU A 145 -6.33 18.18 3.23
N VAL A 146 -5.85 17.40 4.19
CA VAL A 146 -5.54 15.96 3.99
C VAL A 146 -6.77 15.21 3.54
N ILE A 147 -7.93 15.46 4.18
CA ILE A 147 -9.20 14.80 3.81
C ILE A 147 -9.64 15.21 2.39
N ARG A 148 -9.55 16.50 2.04
CA ARG A 148 -9.88 16.98 0.69
C ARG A 148 -8.98 16.34 -0.36
N HIS A 149 -7.68 16.27 -0.09
CA HIS A 149 -6.73 15.65 -0.98
C HIS A 149 -6.96 14.14 -1.14
N PHE A 150 -7.21 13.43 -0.04
CA PHE A 150 -7.58 12.01 -0.08
C PHE A 150 -8.85 11.76 -0.92
N LYS A 151 -9.89 12.60 -0.73
CA LYS A 151 -11.12 12.49 -1.54
C LYS A 151 -10.85 12.69 -3.03
N LYS A 152 -9.93 13.62 -3.39
CA LYS A 152 -9.51 13.82 -4.79
C LYS A 152 -8.84 12.57 -5.34
N LEU A 153 -7.84 12.04 -4.64
CA LEU A 153 -7.13 10.80 -5.03
C LEU A 153 -8.11 9.63 -5.19
N LYS A 154 -8.99 9.43 -4.22
CA LYS A 154 -10.00 8.37 -4.27
C LYS A 154 -10.89 8.48 -5.50
N LYS A 155 -11.41 9.68 -5.81
CA LYS A 155 -12.25 9.91 -6.99
C LYS A 155 -11.53 9.60 -8.30
N MET A 156 -10.22 9.76 -8.36
CA MET A 156 -9.41 9.46 -9.55
C MET A 156 -9.09 7.96 -9.67
N ALA A 157 -8.99 7.26 -8.54
CA ALA A 157 -8.71 5.82 -8.50
C ALA A 157 -9.95 4.94 -8.78
N ASP A 158 -11.14 5.42 -8.41
CA ASP A 158 -12.43 4.77 -8.68
C ASP A 158 -12.81 4.89 -10.17
#